data_2381e4658fe48904c93f81cd0e95a340
#
_entry.id   2381e4658fe48904c93f81cd0e95a340
#
_cell.length_a   1.000
_cell.length_b   1.000
_cell.length_c   1.000
_cell.angle_alpha   90.00
_cell.angle_beta   90.00
_cell.angle_gamma   90.00
#
_symmetry.space_group_name_H-M   'P 1'
#
loop_
_entity.id
_entity.type
_entity.pdbx_description
1 polymer ?
#
loop_
_entity_poly.entity_id
_entity_poly.type
_entity_poly.pdbx_seq_one_letter_code
_entity_poly.pdbx_strand_id
1 'polypeptide(L)'
;APMRSQYAPPAQPIAQAHHQGPKTDAEKAGGVRLNKRLAELGLCSRREGDQWIDNGWVLVNGEVGEMGQTVSEEDRIDVSPDAHAEQAQQVTILLHKPMGYVSGLPEDGHESAATLIGPQSQWTEDPTRTRFQARFTRGLAPAGRLDIDSTGLIVFTQNGIIARTLIGENSNIEKEYLVRVIWIGDGADAPVEKDVQAEFPEERLALLREGLLLDNQVLKPAKVS
;
A
#
# COMPACT_ATOMS: atom_id res chain seq x y z
N ALA A 1 -24.95 40.85 -3.92
CA ALA A 1 -25.48 39.58 -3.42
C ALA A 1 -24.38 38.53 -3.54
N PRO A 2 -23.95 37.88 -2.43
CA PRO A 2 -22.86 36.90 -2.52
C PRO A 2 -23.40 35.58 -3.09
N MET A 3 -22.72 35.04 -4.09
CA MET A 3 -22.98 33.69 -4.60
C MET A 3 -22.65 32.66 -3.52
N ARG A 4 -23.65 31.92 -3.10
CA ARG A 4 -23.47 30.71 -2.28
C ARG A 4 -22.84 29.62 -3.13
N SER A 5 -21.65 29.20 -2.76
CA SER A 5 -21.01 27.99 -3.25
C SER A 5 -21.86 26.78 -2.86
N GLN A 6 -22.38 26.06 -3.85
CA GLN A 6 -23.04 24.77 -3.65
C GLN A 6 -21.94 23.68 -3.69
N TYR A 7 -21.26 23.50 -2.56
CA TYR A 7 -20.44 22.31 -2.37
C TYR A 7 -21.36 21.18 -1.89
N ALA A 8 -21.64 20.22 -2.76
CA ALA A 8 -22.25 18.96 -2.36
C ALA A 8 -21.17 18.13 -1.66
N PRO A 9 -21.46 17.47 -0.53
CA PRO A 9 -20.49 16.59 0.12
C PRO A 9 -20.20 15.40 -0.80
N PRO A 10 -18.94 14.90 -0.83
CA PRO A 10 -18.57 13.75 -1.62
C PRO A 10 -19.39 12.52 -1.18
N ALA A 11 -19.85 11.75 -2.17
CA ALA A 11 -20.56 10.51 -1.94
C ALA A 11 -19.71 9.57 -1.09
N GLN A 12 -20.31 9.04 -0.02
CA GLN A 12 -19.67 8.07 0.86
C GLN A 12 -19.25 6.83 0.05
N PRO A 13 -18.02 6.31 0.26
CA PRO A 13 -17.61 5.07 -0.38
C PRO A 13 -18.54 3.95 0.11
N ILE A 14 -19.14 3.25 -0.85
CA ILE A 14 -19.94 2.04 -0.59
C ILE A 14 -18.98 1.05 0.09
N ALA A 15 -19.18 0.81 1.37
CA ALA A 15 -18.50 -0.23 2.11
C ALA A 15 -18.75 -1.56 1.37
N GLN A 16 -17.69 -2.10 0.77
CA GLN A 16 -17.71 -3.47 0.25
C GLN A 16 -17.90 -4.38 1.48
N ALA A 17 -19.14 -4.83 1.68
CA ALA A 17 -19.43 -5.85 2.64
C ALA A 17 -18.62 -7.09 2.27
N HIS A 18 -17.60 -7.40 3.04
CA HIS A 18 -16.95 -8.68 3.00
C HIS A 18 -18.00 -9.74 3.35
N HIS A 19 -18.53 -10.39 2.32
CA HIS A 19 -19.40 -11.54 2.47
C HIS A 19 -18.54 -12.66 3.10
N GLN A 20 -18.56 -12.73 4.43
CA GLN A 20 -18.05 -13.90 5.14
C GLN A 20 -19.05 -15.02 4.87
N GLY A 21 -18.71 -15.92 3.96
CA GLY A 21 -19.42 -17.19 3.82
C GLY A 21 -19.43 -17.97 5.15
N PRO A 22 -20.31 -18.96 5.32
CA PRO A 22 -20.40 -19.74 6.54
C PRO A 22 -19.03 -20.36 6.87
N LYS A 23 -18.59 -20.21 8.12
CA LYS A 23 -17.32 -20.77 8.61
C LYS A 23 -17.31 -22.27 8.41
N THR A 24 -16.24 -22.81 7.86
CA THR A 24 -16.01 -24.26 7.76
C THR A 24 -15.80 -24.90 9.15
N ASP A 25 -15.95 -26.20 9.25
CA ASP A 25 -15.77 -26.90 10.56
C ASP A 25 -14.35 -26.73 11.12
N ALA A 26 -13.34 -26.61 10.28
CA ALA A 26 -11.96 -26.31 10.68
C ALA A 26 -11.79 -24.85 11.17
N GLU A 27 -12.54 -23.88 10.62
CA GLU A 27 -12.58 -22.50 11.16
C GLU A 27 -13.24 -22.43 12.54
N LYS A 28 -14.21 -23.31 12.80
CA LYS A 28 -14.82 -23.47 14.13
C LYS A 28 -13.87 -24.10 15.15
N ALA A 29 -12.88 -24.88 14.69
CA ALA A 29 -11.84 -25.51 15.50
C ALA A 29 -10.58 -24.64 15.70
N GLY A 30 -10.60 -23.36 15.27
CA GLY A 30 -9.46 -22.44 15.42
C GLY A 30 -8.48 -22.45 14.25
N GLY A 31 -8.77 -23.16 13.16
CA GLY A 31 -7.94 -23.19 11.95
C GLY A 31 -8.03 -21.88 11.13
N VAL A 32 -7.01 -21.64 10.33
CA VAL A 32 -6.94 -20.49 9.42
C VAL A 32 -6.89 -20.95 7.95
N ARG A 33 -7.32 -20.11 7.01
CA ARG A 33 -7.23 -20.43 5.58
C ARG A 33 -5.78 -20.63 5.15
N LEU A 34 -5.53 -21.60 4.29
CA LEU A 34 -4.18 -21.97 3.83
C LEU A 34 -3.40 -20.77 3.27
N ASN A 35 -4.03 -19.93 2.42
CA ASN A 35 -3.41 -18.71 1.89
C ASN A 35 -3.05 -17.70 3.00
N LYS A 36 -3.87 -17.61 4.03
CA LYS A 36 -3.58 -16.77 5.21
C LYS A 36 -2.41 -17.33 6.00
N ARG A 37 -2.37 -18.66 6.19
CA ARG A 37 -1.25 -19.33 6.89
C ARG A 37 0.07 -19.15 6.16
N LEU A 38 0.10 -19.30 4.84
CA LEU A 38 1.28 -19.01 4.02
C LEU A 38 1.79 -17.57 4.23
N ALA A 39 0.86 -16.61 4.29
CA ALA A 39 1.21 -15.21 4.54
C ALA A 39 1.69 -14.94 5.98
N GLU A 40 1.14 -15.63 6.98
CA GLU A 40 1.58 -15.55 8.38
C GLU A 40 2.98 -16.13 8.55
N LEU A 41 3.28 -17.22 7.84
CA LEU A 41 4.62 -17.81 7.80
C LEU A 41 5.65 -16.95 7.01
N GLY A 42 5.21 -15.86 6.39
CA GLY A 42 6.08 -14.97 5.63
C GLY A 42 6.55 -15.53 4.29
N LEU A 43 5.92 -16.60 3.79
CA LEU A 43 6.32 -17.26 2.55
C LEU A 43 5.87 -16.48 1.31
N CYS A 44 4.66 -15.88 1.36
CA CYS A 44 4.11 -15.09 0.26
C CYS A 44 3.01 -14.14 0.76
N SER A 45 2.43 -13.32 -0.13
CA SER A 45 1.18 -12.62 0.15
C SER A 45 -0.02 -13.57 0.02
N ARG A 46 -1.18 -13.19 0.55
CA ARG A 46 -2.40 -14.00 0.42
C ARG A 46 -2.77 -14.27 -1.05
N ARG A 47 -2.61 -13.26 -1.93
CA ARG A 47 -2.90 -13.38 -3.37
C ARG A 47 -1.93 -14.33 -4.07
N GLU A 48 -0.65 -14.24 -3.74
CA GLU A 48 0.35 -15.19 -4.23
C GLU A 48 0.07 -16.59 -3.70
N GLY A 49 -0.32 -16.71 -2.42
CA GLY A 49 -0.72 -17.98 -1.83
C GLY A 49 -1.88 -18.64 -2.57
N ASP A 50 -2.88 -17.87 -2.98
CA ASP A 50 -3.98 -18.38 -3.80
C ASP A 50 -3.46 -18.91 -5.15
N GLN A 51 -2.55 -18.19 -5.83
CA GLN A 51 -1.94 -18.64 -7.08
C GLN A 51 -1.10 -19.90 -6.90
N TRP A 52 -0.33 -19.99 -5.82
CA TRP A 52 0.49 -21.16 -5.51
C TRP A 52 -0.36 -22.41 -5.24
N ILE A 53 -1.49 -22.23 -4.54
CA ILE A 53 -2.46 -23.31 -4.28
C ILE A 53 -3.11 -23.76 -5.59
N ASP A 54 -3.58 -22.82 -6.42
CA ASP A 54 -4.20 -23.10 -7.71
C ASP A 54 -3.26 -23.83 -8.67
N ASN A 55 -1.97 -23.47 -8.64
CA ASN A 55 -0.92 -24.16 -9.42
C ASN A 55 -0.49 -25.51 -8.85
N GLY A 56 -1.01 -25.92 -7.67
CA GLY A 56 -0.62 -27.17 -7.02
C GLY A 56 0.79 -27.14 -6.40
N TRP A 57 1.32 -25.97 -6.11
CA TRP A 57 2.67 -25.78 -5.57
C TRP A 57 2.74 -25.82 -4.04
N VAL A 58 1.62 -26.03 -3.38
CA VAL A 58 1.53 -26.11 -1.91
C VAL A 58 1.05 -27.48 -1.50
N LEU A 59 1.78 -28.14 -0.64
CA LEU A 59 1.39 -29.39 -0.03
C LEU A 59 1.05 -29.18 1.44
N VAL A 60 -0.03 -29.81 1.89
CA VAL A 60 -0.43 -29.85 3.31
C VAL A 60 -0.36 -31.31 3.75
N ASN A 61 0.52 -31.62 4.69
CA ASN A 61 0.75 -32.99 5.19
C ASN A 61 1.11 -33.99 4.06
N GLY A 62 1.71 -33.48 2.97
CA GLY A 62 2.12 -34.28 1.81
C GLY A 62 1.06 -34.42 0.71
N GLU A 63 -0.13 -33.88 0.89
CA GLU A 63 -1.21 -33.84 -0.13
C GLU A 63 -1.32 -32.45 -0.74
N VAL A 64 -1.73 -32.34 -2.01
CA VAL A 64 -1.89 -31.06 -2.69
C VAL A 64 -2.97 -30.23 -1.99
N GLY A 65 -2.61 -29.01 -1.60
CA GLY A 65 -3.53 -28.07 -0.95
C GLY A 65 -4.63 -27.60 -1.90
N GLU A 66 -5.82 -27.38 -1.36
CA GLU A 66 -6.99 -26.95 -2.11
C GLU A 66 -7.34 -25.50 -1.83
N MET A 67 -7.94 -24.82 -2.84
CA MET A 67 -8.44 -23.47 -2.68
C MET A 67 -9.50 -23.38 -1.59
N GLY A 68 -9.29 -22.46 -0.64
CA GLY A 68 -10.20 -22.30 0.50
C GLY A 68 -9.99 -23.28 1.64
N GLN A 69 -9.05 -24.22 1.52
CA GLN A 69 -8.69 -25.15 2.60
C GLN A 69 -8.32 -24.42 3.88
N THR A 70 -8.73 -24.97 5.00
CA THR A 70 -8.37 -24.51 6.34
C THR A 70 -7.34 -25.43 6.95
N VAL A 71 -6.33 -24.86 7.58
CA VAL A 71 -5.21 -25.56 8.21
C VAL A 71 -5.05 -25.12 9.66
N SER A 72 -4.51 -26.02 10.48
CA SER A 72 -4.14 -25.76 11.87
C SER A 72 -2.67 -25.34 11.99
N GLU A 73 -2.22 -25.01 13.19
CA GLU A 73 -0.80 -24.73 13.45
C GLU A 73 0.09 -25.98 13.37
N GLU A 74 -0.51 -27.16 13.55
CA GLU A 74 0.18 -28.46 13.55
C GLU A 74 0.38 -29.00 12.13
N ASP A 75 -0.37 -28.47 11.14
CA ASP A 75 -0.27 -28.93 9.78
C ASP A 75 1.07 -28.53 9.15
N ARG A 76 1.75 -29.52 8.57
CA ARG A 76 2.98 -29.30 7.83
C ARG A 76 2.65 -28.74 6.45
N ILE A 77 3.22 -27.58 6.12
CA ILE A 77 3.08 -26.94 4.81
C ILE A 77 4.42 -26.96 4.11
N ASP A 78 4.44 -27.58 2.93
CA ASP A 78 5.60 -27.61 2.04
C ASP A 78 5.29 -26.82 0.77
N VAL A 79 6.26 -26.05 0.27
CA VAL A 79 6.12 -25.21 -0.94
C VAL A 79 7.09 -25.69 -2.00
N SER A 80 6.60 -25.83 -3.23
CA SER A 80 7.40 -26.23 -4.39
C SER A 80 8.53 -25.24 -4.69
N PRO A 81 9.69 -25.71 -5.15
CA PRO A 81 10.74 -24.85 -5.70
C PRO A 81 10.26 -23.94 -6.84
N ASP A 82 9.25 -24.34 -7.60
CA ASP A 82 8.69 -23.54 -8.70
C ASP A 82 8.04 -22.24 -8.19
N ALA A 83 7.35 -22.30 -7.05
CA ALA A 83 6.78 -21.12 -6.39
C ALA A 83 7.88 -20.10 -6.02
N HIS A 84 8.97 -20.58 -5.46
CA HIS A 84 10.12 -19.73 -5.12
C HIS A 84 10.82 -19.19 -6.37
N ALA A 85 10.93 -19.99 -7.44
CA ALA A 85 11.52 -19.57 -8.70
C ALA A 85 10.68 -18.45 -9.37
N GLU A 86 9.35 -18.55 -9.33
CA GLU A 86 8.47 -17.50 -9.82
C GLU A 86 8.61 -16.22 -8.97
N GLN A 87 8.60 -16.33 -7.64
CA GLN A 87 8.76 -15.21 -6.73
C GLN A 87 10.11 -14.50 -6.93
N ALA A 88 11.18 -15.24 -7.18
CA ALA A 88 12.51 -14.67 -7.46
C ALA A 88 12.58 -13.85 -8.76
N GLN A 89 11.59 -14.01 -9.65
CA GLN A 89 11.49 -13.24 -10.90
C GLN A 89 10.66 -11.97 -10.75
N GLN A 90 10.04 -11.75 -9.59
CA GLN A 90 9.26 -10.56 -9.30
C GLN A 90 10.15 -9.32 -9.22
N VAL A 91 9.59 -8.18 -9.63
CA VAL A 91 10.32 -6.91 -9.61
C VAL A 91 9.69 -5.93 -8.64
N THR A 92 10.56 -5.06 -8.14
CA THR A 92 10.17 -3.86 -7.40
C THR A 92 10.77 -2.66 -8.12
N ILE A 93 9.93 -1.68 -8.43
CA ILE A 93 10.26 -0.51 -9.23
C ILE A 93 10.03 0.74 -8.38
N LEU A 94 11.05 1.58 -8.29
CA LEU A 94 10.98 2.88 -7.67
C LEU A 94 10.60 3.90 -8.76
N LEU A 95 9.49 4.59 -8.57
CA LEU A 95 9.02 5.62 -9.48
C LEU A 95 9.00 6.97 -8.77
N HIS A 96 9.59 8.00 -9.39
CA HIS A 96 9.34 9.37 -9.02
C HIS A 96 8.02 9.80 -9.68
N LYS A 97 6.92 9.73 -8.92
CA LYS A 97 5.59 10.08 -9.42
C LYS A 97 5.48 11.59 -9.63
N PRO A 98 5.16 12.08 -10.82
CA PRO A 98 4.82 13.49 -11.03
C PRO A 98 3.39 13.80 -10.54
N MET A 99 3.03 15.07 -10.44
CA MET A 99 1.64 15.49 -10.24
C MET A 99 0.76 15.08 -11.43
N GLY A 100 -0.55 15.01 -11.21
CA GLY A 100 -1.54 14.70 -12.22
C GLY A 100 -1.82 13.21 -12.44
N TYR A 101 -1.11 12.33 -11.78
CA TYR A 101 -1.31 10.87 -11.85
C TYR A 101 -1.84 10.32 -10.53
N VAL A 102 -2.76 9.36 -10.60
CA VAL A 102 -3.21 8.60 -9.44
C VAL A 102 -2.24 7.46 -9.13
N SER A 103 -2.10 7.11 -7.88
CA SER A 103 -1.21 6.01 -7.46
C SER A 103 -1.77 4.62 -7.81
N GLY A 104 -3.09 4.49 -7.83
CA GLY A 104 -3.81 3.24 -8.07
C GLY A 104 -4.36 3.11 -9.49
N LEU A 105 -5.58 2.58 -9.58
CA LEU A 105 -6.31 2.51 -10.84
C LEU A 105 -6.72 3.92 -11.31
N PRO A 106 -6.89 4.14 -12.63
CA PRO A 106 -7.37 5.41 -13.15
C PRO A 106 -8.69 5.82 -12.48
N GLU A 107 -8.78 7.08 -12.05
CA GLU A 107 -9.99 7.65 -11.44
C GLU A 107 -10.12 9.14 -11.79
N ASP A 108 -11.35 9.65 -11.87
CA ASP A 108 -11.68 11.06 -12.10
C ASP A 108 -10.96 11.70 -13.31
N GLY A 109 -10.74 10.92 -14.37
CA GLY A 109 -10.07 11.37 -15.58
C GLY A 109 -8.53 11.42 -15.50
N HIS A 110 -7.94 11.00 -14.39
CA HIS A 110 -6.50 10.89 -14.21
C HIS A 110 -6.00 9.48 -14.52
N GLU A 111 -4.85 9.42 -15.18
CA GLU A 111 -4.18 8.14 -15.47
C GLU A 111 -3.43 7.59 -14.25
N SER A 112 -3.27 6.28 -14.22
CA SER A 112 -2.44 5.61 -13.21
C SER A 112 -0.96 5.94 -13.40
N ALA A 113 -0.24 6.20 -12.33
CA ALA A 113 1.21 6.35 -12.37
C ALA A 113 1.95 5.11 -12.90
N ALA A 114 1.32 3.94 -12.87
CA ALA A 114 1.86 2.72 -13.46
C ALA A 114 2.06 2.84 -14.98
N THR A 115 1.30 3.70 -15.68
CA THR A 115 1.47 3.95 -17.13
C THR A 115 2.81 4.60 -17.48
N LEU A 116 3.45 5.24 -16.50
CA LEU A 116 4.76 5.86 -16.67
C LEU A 116 5.91 4.82 -16.65
N ILE A 117 5.63 3.58 -16.24
CA ILE A 117 6.64 2.52 -16.12
C ILE A 117 6.83 1.85 -17.48
N GLY A 118 7.97 2.11 -18.10
CA GLY A 118 8.29 1.57 -19.43
C GLY A 118 9.78 1.63 -19.73
N PRO A 119 10.21 1.12 -20.90
CA PRO A 119 11.62 1.09 -21.28
C PRO A 119 12.22 2.50 -21.44
N GLN A 120 11.40 3.50 -21.80
CA GLN A 120 11.86 4.87 -22.03
C GLN A 120 12.06 5.65 -20.72
N SER A 121 11.38 5.24 -19.64
CA SER A 121 11.46 5.89 -18.33
C SER A 121 12.45 5.22 -17.38
N GLN A 122 13.05 4.10 -17.80
CA GLN A 122 14.05 3.43 -16.98
C GLN A 122 15.31 4.30 -16.84
N TRP A 123 15.75 4.48 -15.60
CA TRP A 123 16.99 5.18 -15.31
C TRP A 123 18.19 4.41 -15.89
N THR A 124 19.01 5.11 -16.69
CA THR A 124 20.13 4.49 -17.43
C THR A 124 21.26 4.01 -16.54
N GLU A 125 21.41 4.60 -15.35
CA GLU A 125 22.46 4.26 -14.38
C GLU A 125 21.96 3.30 -13.29
N ASP A 126 20.82 2.60 -13.55
CA ASP A 126 20.29 1.61 -12.61
C ASP A 126 21.34 0.54 -12.27
N PRO A 127 21.78 0.46 -10.99
CA PRO A 127 22.82 -0.48 -10.58
C PRO A 127 22.42 -1.94 -10.73
N THR A 128 21.12 -2.25 -10.78
CA THR A 128 20.62 -3.63 -10.95
C THR A 128 20.94 -4.17 -12.34
N ARG A 129 21.16 -3.30 -13.33
CA ARG A 129 21.36 -3.65 -14.75
C ARG A 129 20.19 -4.46 -15.35
N THR A 130 19.08 -4.54 -14.66
CA THR A 130 17.87 -5.24 -15.12
C THR A 130 17.18 -4.40 -16.16
N ARG A 131 17.10 -4.88 -17.39
CA ARG A 131 16.38 -4.17 -18.46
C ARG A 131 14.88 -4.42 -18.34
N PHE A 132 14.09 -3.38 -18.62
CA PHE A 132 12.64 -3.48 -18.63
C PHE A 132 12.16 -4.62 -19.54
N GLN A 133 11.16 -5.35 -19.05
CA GLN A 133 10.46 -6.40 -19.79
C GLN A 133 8.95 -6.20 -19.59
N ALA A 134 8.17 -6.47 -20.65
CA ALA A 134 6.71 -6.28 -20.59
C ALA A 134 6.03 -7.07 -19.44
N ARG A 135 6.62 -8.18 -19.01
CA ARG A 135 6.11 -8.97 -17.87
C ARG A 135 6.16 -8.21 -16.53
N PHE A 136 7.01 -7.18 -16.40
CA PHE A 136 7.16 -6.42 -15.15
C PHE A 136 5.91 -5.60 -14.83
N THR A 137 5.06 -5.29 -15.83
CA THR A 137 3.80 -4.57 -15.58
C THR A 137 2.66 -5.47 -15.13
N ARG A 138 2.80 -6.80 -15.28
CA ARG A 138 1.75 -7.75 -14.87
C ARG A 138 1.74 -7.89 -13.36
N GLY A 139 0.58 -7.67 -12.74
CA GLY A 139 0.43 -7.76 -11.28
C GLY A 139 1.23 -6.73 -10.49
N LEU A 140 1.83 -5.73 -11.16
CA LEU A 140 2.54 -4.64 -10.52
C LEU A 140 1.55 -3.73 -9.80
N ALA A 141 1.73 -3.52 -8.51
CA ALA A 141 0.85 -2.71 -7.69
C ALA A 141 1.63 -1.70 -6.86
N PRO A 142 1.06 -0.51 -6.57
CA PRO A 142 1.70 0.46 -5.69
C PRO A 142 1.71 -0.03 -4.24
N ALA A 143 2.86 0.08 -3.59
CA ALA A 143 3.02 -0.11 -2.16
C ALA A 143 2.88 1.24 -1.44
N GLY A 144 1.64 1.70 -1.31
CA GLY A 144 1.26 3.00 -0.76
C GLY A 144 0.61 3.90 -1.80
N ARG A 145 0.28 5.10 -1.35
CA ARG A 145 -0.39 6.10 -2.19
C ARG A 145 0.26 7.46 -1.99
N LEU A 146 0.34 8.21 -3.06
CA LEU A 146 0.53 9.66 -3.08
C LEU A 146 -0.69 10.27 -3.76
N ASP A 147 -1.10 11.43 -3.29
CA ASP A 147 -2.21 12.16 -3.89
C ASP A 147 -1.86 12.63 -5.31
N ILE A 148 -2.89 12.98 -6.09
CA ILE A 148 -2.75 13.43 -7.48
C ILE A 148 -1.81 14.62 -7.56
N ASP A 149 -1.94 15.56 -6.63
CA ASP A 149 -1.17 16.80 -6.56
C ASP A 149 0.19 16.64 -5.87
N SER A 150 0.49 15.45 -5.35
CA SER A 150 1.76 15.14 -4.72
C SER A 150 2.75 14.57 -5.73
N THR A 151 4.02 14.94 -5.58
CA THR A 151 5.14 14.39 -6.34
C THR A 151 6.11 13.70 -5.40
N GLY A 152 6.79 12.67 -5.84
CA GLY A 152 7.81 11.99 -5.04
C GLY A 152 7.90 10.50 -5.26
N LEU A 153 8.61 9.84 -4.36
CA LEU A 153 8.88 8.42 -4.43
C LEU A 153 7.61 7.59 -4.17
N ILE A 154 7.26 6.75 -5.12
CA ILE A 154 6.31 5.66 -4.93
C ILE A 154 6.96 4.34 -5.34
N VAL A 155 6.69 3.29 -4.57
CA VAL A 155 7.20 1.95 -4.85
C VAL A 155 6.11 1.15 -5.51
N PHE A 156 6.39 0.59 -6.69
CA PHE A 156 5.57 -0.42 -7.33
C PHE A 156 6.22 -1.78 -7.17
N THR A 157 5.46 -2.79 -6.82
CA THR A 157 6.01 -4.14 -6.62
C THR A 157 5.03 -5.22 -7.06
N GLN A 158 5.59 -6.32 -7.56
CA GLN A 158 4.85 -7.57 -7.77
C GLN A 158 4.86 -8.43 -6.50
N ASN A 159 5.78 -8.13 -5.56
CA ASN A 159 5.98 -8.91 -4.34
C ASN A 159 5.13 -8.38 -3.19
N GLY A 160 4.13 -9.16 -2.78
CA GLY A 160 3.22 -8.77 -1.71
C GLY A 160 3.86 -8.72 -0.32
N ILE A 161 4.98 -9.41 -0.09
CA ILE A 161 5.75 -9.32 1.16
C ILE A 161 6.40 -7.95 1.25
N ILE A 162 7.03 -7.47 0.17
CA ILE A 162 7.64 -6.14 0.10
C ILE A 162 6.57 -5.07 0.34
N ALA A 163 5.40 -5.18 -0.34
CA ALA A 163 4.30 -4.25 -0.13
C ALA A 163 3.88 -4.22 1.36
N ARG A 164 3.68 -5.40 1.98
CA ARG A 164 3.31 -5.50 3.39
C ARG A 164 4.37 -4.91 4.33
N THR A 165 5.65 -5.12 4.03
CA THR A 165 6.74 -4.54 4.81
C THR A 165 6.73 -3.02 4.75
N LEU A 166 6.43 -2.44 3.58
CA LEU A 166 6.42 -0.99 3.39
C LEU A 166 5.18 -0.30 3.98
N ILE A 167 3.99 -0.93 3.85
CA ILE A 167 2.70 -0.27 4.16
C ILE A 167 1.79 -1.06 5.11
N GLY A 168 2.22 -2.20 5.62
CA GLY A 168 1.45 -2.96 6.60
C GLY A 168 1.25 -2.17 7.89
N GLU A 169 0.19 -2.47 8.65
CA GLU A 169 -0.15 -1.81 9.93
C GLU A 169 1.03 -1.79 10.92
N ASN A 170 1.83 -2.86 10.92
CA ASN A 170 3.02 -3.01 11.76
C ASN A 170 4.32 -2.56 11.08
N SER A 171 4.23 -1.85 9.95
CA SER A 171 5.42 -1.32 9.27
C SER A 171 6.11 -0.27 10.14
N ASN A 172 7.42 -0.43 10.30
CA ASN A 172 8.29 0.55 10.96
C ASN A 172 9.06 1.41 9.95
N ILE A 173 8.72 1.31 8.66
CA ILE A 173 9.36 2.12 7.61
C ILE A 173 8.83 3.54 7.72
N GLU A 174 9.72 4.46 8.05
CA GLU A 174 9.41 5.90 8.11
C GLU A 174 9.23 6.45 6.68
N LYS A 175 8.31 7.41 6.53
CA LYS A 175 8.07 8.15 5.30
C LYS A 175 8.24 9.62 5.58
N GLU A 176 9.09 10.28 4.82
CA GLU A 176 9.34 11.72 4.94
C GLU A 176 8.56 12.47 3.86
N TYR A 177 7.88 13.53 4.27
CA TYR A 177 7.14 14.43 3.40
C TYR A 177 7.65 15.85 3.58
N LEU A 178 8.04 16.48 2.49
CA LEU A 178 8.35 17.90 2.45
C LEU A 178 7.10 18.64 1.99
N VAL A 179 6.45 19.35 2.89
CA VAL A 179 5.19 20.05 2.62
C VAL A 179 5.42 21.55 2.68
N ARG A 180 5.14 22.24 1.57
CA ARG A 180 5.14 23.70 1.56
C ARG A 180 3.82 24.19 2.11
N VAL A 181 3.88 25.00 3.15
CA VAL A 181 2.70 25.53 3.84
C VAL A 181 2.76 27.04 3.92
N ILE A 182 1.59 27.65 4.10
CA ILE A 182 1.41 29.02 4.55
C ILE A 182 0.68 28.99 5.90
N TRP A 183 1.02 29.90 6.79
CA TRP A 183 0.33 30.04 8.07
C TRP A 183 -0.70 31.15 8.01
N ILE A 184 -1.96 30.81 8.27
CA ILE A 184 -3.06 31.77 8.42
C ILE A 184 -3.43 31.77 9.89
N GLY A 185 -2.87 32.73 10.64
CA GLY A 185 -3.15 32.87 12.07
C GLY A 185 -4.61 33.24 12.32
N ASP A 186 -5.12 32.93 13.53
CA ASP A 186 -6.47 33.30 13.94
C ASP A 186 -6.56 34.83 14.02
N GLY A 187 -7.30 35.44 13.09
CA GLY A 187 -7.48 36.92 13.06
C GLY A 187 -6.30 37.68 12.43
N ALA A 188 -5.37 36.99 11.77
CA ALA A 188 -4.30 37.67 11.04
C ALA A 188 -4.82 38.36 9.77
N ASP A 189 -4.39 39.63 9.55
CA ASP A 189 -4.76 40.38 8.34
C ASP A 189 -4.12 39.84 7.06
N ALA A 190 -3.03 39.09 7.18
CA ALA A 190 -2.31 38.48 6.04
C ALA A 190 -1.68 37.11 6.39
N PRO A 191 -1.61 36.18 5.43
CA PRO A 191 -0.92 34.92 5.63
C PRO A 191 0.60 35.10 5.72
N VAL A 192 1.26 34.27 6.54
CA VAL A 192 2.72 34.16 6.60
C VAL A 192 3.18 33.12 5.58
N GLU A 193 3.93 33.56 4.58
CA GLU A 193 4.40 32.72 3.47
C GLU A 193 5.89 32.32 3.57
N LYS A 194 6.64 33.05 4.43
CA LYS A 194 8.07 32.83 4.63
C LYS A 194 8.35 32.61 6.10
N ASP A 195 9.35 31.78 6.37
CA ASP A 195 9.80 31.48 7.73
C ASP A 195 8.64 31.03 8.64
N VAL A 196 7.67 30.31 8.07
CA VAL A 196 6.44 29.86 8.76
C VAL A 196 6.76 29.16 10.06
N GLN A 197 7.87 28.41 10.11
CA GLN A 197 8.29 27.69 11.30
C GLN A 197 8.55 28.63 12.51
N ALA A 198 9.04 29.83 12.26
CA ALA A 198 9.30 30.82 13.33
C ALA A 198 8.00 31.43 13.90
N GLU A 199 6.97 31.50 13.08
CA GLU A 199 5.69 32.14 13.43
C GLU A 199 4.63 31.12 13.88
N PHE A 200 4.85 29.85 13.58
CA PHE A 200 3.86 28.80 13.89
C PHE A 200 3.90 28.46 15.38
N PRO A 201 2.74 28.51 16.09
CA PRO A 201 2.68 28.29 17.53
C PRO A 201 3.18 26.87 17.91
N GLU A 202 4.13 26.81 18.84
CA GLU A 202 4.71 25.53 19.31
C GLU A 202 3.64 24.59 19.89
N GLU A 203 2.60 25.12 20.54
CA GLU A 203 1.49 24.33 21.06
C GLU A 203 0.73 23.57 19.94
N ARG A 204 0.55 24.21 18.78
CA ARG A 204 -0.08 23.57 17.62
C ARG A 204 0.87 22.59 16.94
N LEU A 205 2.16 22.88 16.94
CA LEU A 205 3.18 21.96 16.43
C LEU A 205 3.26 20.70 17.29
N ALA A 206 3.14 20.82 18.61
CA ALA A 206 3.08 19.69 19.53
C ALA A 206 1.90 18.76 19.19
N LEU A 207 0.72 19.29 18.88
CA LEU A 207 -0.43 18.48 18.46
C LEU A 207 -0.16 17.62 17.22
N LEU A 208 0.58 18.16 16.25
CA LEU A 208 0.97 17.40 15.05
C LEU A 208 1.96 16.26 15.39
N ARG A 209 2.77 16.44 16.42
CA ARG A 209 3.78 15.45 16.87
C ARG A 209 3.19 14.33 17.72
N GLU A 210 2.15 14.61 18.52
CA GLU A 210 1.59 13.66 19.49
C GLU A 210 0.71 12.56 18.86
N GLY A 211 0.33 12.73 17.62
CA GLY A 211 -0.61 11.84 16.91
C GLY A 211 -2.03 12.40 16.90
N LEU A 212 -2.54 12.59 15.70
CA LEU A 212 -3.88 13.11 15.47
C LEU A 212 -4.92 11.98 15.48
N LEU A 213 -6.16 12.34 15.72
CA LEU A 213 -7.30 11.44 15.59
C LEU A 213 -7.93 11.64 14.20
N LEU A 214 -7.98 10.57 13.39
CA LEU A 214 -8.64 10.54 12.10
C LEU A 214 -9.62 9.38 12.07
N ASP A 215 -10.88 9.64 11.77
CA ASP A 215 -11.95 8.62 11.69
C ASP A 215 -12.00 7.70 12.94
N ASN A 216 -11.85 8.26 14.13
CA ASN A 216 -11.76 7.56 15.41
C ASN A 216 -10.53 6.63 15.56
N GLN A 217 -9.54 6.76 14.70
CA GLN A 217 -8.26 6.06 14.82
C GLN A 217 -7.16 7.05 15.22
N VAL A 218 -6.40 6.68 16.24
CA VAL A 218 -5.22 7.45 16.64
C VAL A 218 -4.11 7.18 15.64
N LEU A 219 -3.64 8.23 14.98
CA LEU A 219 -2.52 8.15 14.06
C LEU A 219 -1.21 7.98 14.84
N LYS A 220 -0.21 7.36 14.20
CA LYS A 220 1.14 7.27 14.78
C LYS A 220 1.71 8.69 14.96
N PRO A 221 2.47 8.93 16.03
CA PRO A 221 3.20 10.18 16.22
C PRO A 221 4.10 10.48 15.01
N ALA A 222 4.21 11.75 14.64
CA ALA A 222 5.04 12.22 13.54
C ALA A 222 6.20 13.08 14.04
N LYS A 223 7.34 13.01 13.36
CA LYS A 223 8.41 14.00 13.52
C LYS A 223 8.06 15.19 12.64
N VAL A 224 7.80 16.34 13.25
CA VAL A 224 7.48 17.57 12.53
C VAL A 224 8.47 18.66 12.95
N SER A 225 9.11 19.29 11.96
CA SER A 225 10.09 20.38 12.15
C SER A 225 9.77 21.55 11.24
#